data_dc451ec80aee4ab7f46a31bd3aa94f66
#
_entry.id   dc451ec80aee4ab7f46a31bd3aa94f66
#
_cell.length_a   1.000
_cell.length_b   1.000
_cell.length_c   1.000
_cell.angle_alpha   90.00
_cell.angle_beta   90.00
_cell.angle_gamma   90.00
#
_symmetry.space_group_name_H-M   'P 1'
#
loop_
_entity.id
_entity.type
_entity.pdbx_description
1 polymer ?
#
loop_
_entity_poly.entity_id
_entity_poly.type
_entity_poly.pdbx_seq_one_letter_code
_entity_poly.pdbx_strand_id
1 'polypeptide(L)'
;MYKKDLYGKTIRKKIVFHGGFYMFGLIIALISGALMSIQGVFNTEVTKQSSTWTTSTFVQATGFLACLLIWLITERDQSFTMLLKVSPRYLLLGGVIGAAITFTVIKSVVSLGPSQSAMLIVASQSVVSYLIEVFGLF
;
A
#
# COMPACT_ATOMS: atom_id res chain seq x y z
N MET A 1 -31.69 -33.38 -17.84
CA MET A 1 -32.00 -32.59 -16.64
C MET A 1 -30.78 -32.40 -15.72
N TYR A 2 -29.94 -33.40 -15.51
CA TYR A 2 -28.76 -33.38 -14.61
C TYR A 2 -27.64 -32.41 -14.99
N LYS A 3 -27.35 -32.17 -16.27
CA LYS A 3 -26.29 -31.25 -16.73
C LYS A 3 -26.56 -29.74 -16.44
N LYS A 4 -27.82 -29.31 -16.42
CA LYS A 4 -28.21 -27.92 -16.16
C LYS A 4 -27.97 -27.50 -14.69
N ASP A 5 -28.20 -28.44 -13.76
CA ASP A 5 -28.01 -28.21 -12.33
C ASP A 5 -26.52 -28.11 -11.95
N LEU A 6 -25.67 -28.92 -12.61
CA LEU A 6 -24.23 -28.88 -12.38
C LEU A 6 -23.61 -27.53 -12.84
N TYR A 7 -24.06 -27.06 -14.00
CA TYR A 7 -23.58 -25.78 -14.58
C TYR A 7 -24.01 -24.59 -13.71
N GLY A 8 -25.25 -24.58 -13.22
CA GLY A 8 -25.76 -23.56 -12.32
C GLY A 8 -25.03 -23.53 -10.97
N LYS A 9 -24.68 -24.68 -10.39
CA LYS A 9 -23.91 -24.80 -9.16
C LYS A 9 -22.48 -24.30 -9.34
N THR A 10 -21.83 -24.57 -10.47
CA THR A 10 -20.46 -24.14 -10.78
C THR A 10 -20.39 -22.63 -10.97
N ILE A 11 -21.34 -22.04 -11.71
CA ILE A 11 -21.42 -20.57 -11.90
C ILE A 11 -21.70 -19.88 -10.56
N ARG A 12 -22.63 -20.39 -9.76
CA ARG A 12 -22.94 -19.82 -8.45
C ARG A 12 -21.74 -19.87 -7.48
N LYS A 13 -20.98 -20.97 -7.44
CA LYS A 13 -19.74 -21.07 -6.68
C LYS A 13 -18.68 -20.05 -7.16
N LYS A 14 -18.55 -19.87 -8.45
CA LYS A 14 -17.59 -18.90 -9.03
C LYS A 14 -17.96 -17.46 -8.69
N ILE A 15 -19.25 -17.11 -8.75
CA ILE A 15 -19.75 -15.76 -8.39
C ILE A 15 -19.58 -15.50 -6.89
N VAL A 16 -19.90 -16.46 -6.02
CA VAL A 16 -19.76 -16.32 -4.56
C VAL A 16 -18.29 -16.21 -4.17
N PHE A 17 -17.41 -17.00 -4.78
CA PHE A 17 -15.95 -16.91 -4.54
C PHE A 17 -15.36 -15.56 -4.97
N HIS A 18 -15.77 -15.04 -6.13
CA HIS A 18 -15.35 -13.70 -6.58
C HIS A 18 -15.93 -12.59 -5.70
N GLY A 19 -17.19 -12.72 -5.27
CA GLY A 19 -17.80 -11.75 -4.38
C GLY A 19 -17.12 -11.66 -3.01
N GLY A 20 -16.76 -12.79 -2.41
CA GLY A 20 -16.04 -12.83 -1.14
C GLY A 20 -14.63 -12.22 -1.22
N PHE A 21 -13.92 -12.49 -2.31
CA PHE A 21 -12.59 -11.93 -2.56
C PHE A 21 -12.65 -10.40 -2.79
N TYR A 22 -13.69 -9.92 -3.48
CA TYR A 22 -13.93 -8.51 -3.71
C TYR A 22 -14.23 -7.76 -2.41
N MET A 23 -15.10 -8.31 -1.57
CA MET A 23 -15.44 -7.72 -0.26
C MET A 23 -14.23 -7.66 0.66
N PHE A 24 -13.40 -8.70 0.68
CA PHE A 24 -12.15 -8.72 1.45
C PHE A 24 -11.20 -7.61 0.97
N GLY A 25 -10.98 -7.49 -0.34
CA GLY A 25 -10.14 -6.43 -0.92
C GLY A 25 -10.63 -5.03 -0.57
N LEU A 26 -11.95 -4.80 -0.59
CA LEU A 26 -12.55 -3.52 -0.22
C LEU A 26 -12.29 -3.17 1.24
N ILE A 27 -12.48 -4.12 2.15
CA ILE A 27 -12.22 -3.90 3.59
C ILE A 27 -10.74 -3.57 3.82
N ILE A 28 -9.82 -4.31 3.21
CA ILE A 28 -8.37 -4.06 3.33
C ILE A 28 -8.02 -2.68 2.78
N ALA A 29 -8.59 -2.26 1.65
CA ALA A 29 -8.36 -0.94 1.09
C ALA A 29 -8.82 0.19 2.04
N LEU A 30 -9.98 0.05 2.66
CA LEU A 30 -10.48 1.01 3.66
C LEU A 30 -9.56 1.09 4.87
N ILE A 31 -9.11 -0.05 5.40
CA ILE A 31 -8.16 -0.11 6.51
C ILE A 31 -6.84 0.56 6.12
N SER A 32 -6.31 0.27 4.94
CA SER A 32 -5.07 0.88 4.45
C SER A 32 -5.16 2.40 4.35
N GLY A 33 -6.27 2.93 3.83
CA GLY A 33 -6.50 4.37 3.76
C GLY A 33 -6.57 5.03 5.15
N ALA A 34 -7.25 4.39 6.11
CA ALA A 34 -7.29 4.87 7.49
C ALA A 34 -5.91 4.88 8.15
N LEU A 35 -5.14 3.80 7.99
CA LEU A 35 -3.76 3.70 8.50
C LEU A 35 -2.84 4.76 7.90
N MET A 36 -2.94 5.02 6.58
CA MET A 36 -2.17 6.09 5.93
C MET A 36 -2.48 7.47 6.52
N SER A 37 -3.75 7.77 6.80
CA SER A 37 -4.15 9.04 7.41
C SER A 37 -3.61 9.17 8.83
N ILE A 38 -3.71 8.14 9.66
CA ILE A 38 -3.16 8.11 11.02
C ILE A 38 -1.64 8.29 10.99
N GLN A 39 -0.94 7.55 10.13
CA GLN A 39 0.50 7.66 9.95
C GLN A 39 0.93 9.07 9.55
N GLY A 40 0.20 9.70 8.62
CA GLY A 40 0.49 11.07 8.17
C GLY A 40 0.39 12.08 9.31
N VAL A 41 -0.62 11.97 10.16
CA VAL A 41 -0.79 12.84 11.35
C VAL A 41 0.32 12.58 12.36
N PHE A 42 0.61 11.32 12.71
CA PHE A 42 1.68 10.98 13.65
C PHE A 42 3.04 11.50 13.20
N ASN A 43 3.38 11.28 11.94
CA ASN A 43 4.64 11.76 11.38
C ASN A 43 4.74 13.30 11.43
N THR A 44 3.62 13.99 11.21
CA THR A 44 3.55 15.45 11.29
C THR A 44 3.76 15.92 12.73
N GLU A 45 3.14 15.30 13.73
CA GLU A 45 3.32 15.66 15.12
C GLU A 45 4.76 15.43 15.62
N VAL A 46 5.39 14.32 15.21
CA VAL A 46 6.80 14.07 15.49
C VAL A 46 7.70 15.11 14.82
N THR A 47 7.37 15.52 13.59
CA THR A 47 8.12 16.53 12.83
C THR A 47 8.10 17.91 13.50
N LYS A 48 7.01 18.28 14.18
CA LYS A 48 6.94 19.54 14.94
C LYS A 48 7.96 19.61 16.09
N GLN A 49 8.36 18.46 16.61
CA GLN A 49 9.32 18.32 17.71
C GLN A 49 10.72 17.93 17.24
N SER A 50 10.91 17.73 15.95
CA SER A 50 12.18 17.31 15.35
C SER A 50 12.39 17.97 14.00
N SER A 51 12.76 17.23 12.97
CA SER A 51 12.84 17.70 11.59
C SER A 51 12.17 16.70 10.64
N THR A 52 11.80 17.16 9.45
CA THR A 52 11.15 16.29 8.44
C THR A 52 12.03 15.10 8.07
N TRP A 53 13.34 15.33 7.91
CA TRP A 53 14.26 14.24 7.56
C TRP A 53 14.52 13.29 8.71
N THR A 54 14.63 13.79 9.94
CA THR A 54 14.77 12.95 11.14
C THR A 54 13.55 12.06 11.31
N THR A 55 12.36 12.63 11.19
CA THR A 55 11.10 11.87 11.25
C THR A 55 11.03 10.83 10.14
N SER A 56 11.31 11.20 8.88
CA SER A 56 11.27 10.28 7.76
C SER A 56 12.26 9.12 7.94
N THR A 57 13.46 9.39 8.41
CA THR A 57 14.47 8.34 8.67
C THR A 57 14.00 7.39 9.76
N PHE A 58 13.48 7.92 10.87
CA PHE A 58 12.98 7.10 11.96
C PHE A 58 11.80 6.21 11.55
N VAL A 59 10.85 6.76 10.81
CA VAL A 59 9.67 6.03 10.31
C VAL A 59 10.08 4.90 9.38
N GLN A 60 11.01 5.17 8.45
CA GLN A 60 11.49 4.12 7.54
C GLN A 60 12.30 3.04 8.27
N ALA A 61 13.10 3.42 9.25
CA ALA A 61 13.86 2.46 10.06
C ALA A 61 12.93 1.56 10.90
N THR A 62 11.94 2.13 11.58
CA THR A 62 10.96 1.36 12.35
C THR A 62 10.09 0.48 11.45
N GLY A 63 9.68 0.97 10.29
CA GLY A 63 8.98 0.19 9.29
C GLY A 63 9.81 -0.99 8.79
N PHE A 64 11.09 -0.76 8.48
CA PHE A 64 12.02 -1.82 8.09
C PHE A 64 12.15 -2.90 9.19
N LEU A 65 12.34 -2.49 10.44
CA LEU A 65 12.45 -3.43 11.56
C LEU A 65 11.17 -4.25 11.75
N ALA A 66 10.00 -3.62 11.65
CA ALA A 66 8.72 -4.31 11.72
C ALA A 66 8.57 -5.36 10.61
N CYS A 67 8.86 -4.99 9.37
CA CYS A 67 8.82 -5.92 8.24
C CYS A 67 9.85 -7.05 8.41
N LEU A 68 11.05 -6.74 8.88
CA LEU A 68 12.08 -7.74 9.13
C LEU A 68 11.66 -8.76 10.18
N LEU A 69 11.04 -8.30 11.29
CA LEU A 69 10.53 -9.20 12.33
C LEU A 69 9.41 -10.11 11.80
N ILE A 70 8.46 -9.54 11.05
CA ILE A 70 7.38 -10.32 10.44
C ILE A 70 7.95 -11.35 9.47
N TRP A 71 8.88 -10.97 8.60
CA TRP A 71 9.55 -11.89 7.68
C TRP A 71 10.27 -13.03 8.42
N LEU A 72 10.99 -12.74 9.50
CA LEU A 72 11.67 -13.74 10.32
C LEU A 72 10.70 -14.75 10.95
N ILE A 73 9.47 -14.33 11.26
CA ILE A 73 8.46 -15.19 11.89
C ILE A 73 7.67 -15.98 10.84
N THR A 74 7.31 -15.37 9.72
CA THR A 74 6.32 -15.92 8.77
C THR A 74 6.95 -16.52 7.51
N GLU A 75 8.05 -15.95 7.01
CA GLU A 75 8.60 -16.26 5.69
C GLU A 75 10.11 -16.55 5.71
N ARG A 76 10.62 -17.05 6.80
CA ARG A 76 12.06 -17.31 6.99
C ARG A 76 12.67 -18.21 5.90
N ASP A 77 11.87 -19.08 5.31
CA ASP A 77 12.30 -19.99 4.24
C ASP A 77 12.46 -19.30 2.88
N GLN A 78 11.92 -18.09 2.72
CA GLN A 78 12.07 -17.28 1.53
C GLN A 78 13.36 -16.45 1.61
N SER A 79 14.27 -16.71 0.70
CA SER A 79 15.57 -16.03 0.70
C SER A 79 15.50 -14.64 0.07
N PHE A 80 16.14 -13.65 0.69
CA PHE A 80 16.36 -12.32 0.09
C PHE A 80 17.09 -12.37 -1.26
N THR A 81 17.78 -13.46 -1.57
CA THR A 81 18.43 -13.64 -2.88
C THR A 81 17.44 -13.66 -4.05
N MET A 82 16.15 -13.93 -3.78
CA MET A 82 15.10 -13.82 -4.80
C MET A 82 14.95 -12.40 -5.31
N LEU A 83 15.18 -11.37 -4.48
CA LEU A 83 15.13 -9.97 -4.89
C LEU A 83 16.21 -9.64 -5.93
N LEU A 84 17.35 -10.30 -5.87
CA LEU A 84 18.43 -10.11 -6.86
C LEU A 84 18.07 -10.63 -8.25
N LYS A 85 17.07 -11.51 -8.35
CA LYS A 85 16.56 -12.09 -9.61
C LYS A 85 15.41 -11.27 -10.21
N VAL A 86 14.93 -10.23 -9.51
CA VAL A 86 13.84 -9.38 -10.02
C VAL A 86 14.30 -8.61 -11.24
N SER A 87 13.51 -8.67 -12.29
CA SER A 87 13.75 -7.94 -13.54
C SER A 87 12.42 -7.28 -13.98
N PRO A 88 12.46 -6.01 -14.35
CA PRO A 88 13.61 -5.08 -14.36
C PRO A 88 13.95 -4.55 -12.94
N ARG A 89 15.23 -4.24 -12.72
CA ARG A 89 15.75 -3.88 -11.38
C ARG A 89 15.21 -2.56 -10.84
N TYR A 90 14.72 -1.64 -11.69
CA TYR A 90 14.15 -0.37 -11.22
C TYR A 90 12.92 -0.56 -10.34
N LEU A 91 12.24 -1.71 -10.41
CA LEU A 91 11.11 -2.03 -9.53
C LEU A 91 11.51 -2.10 -8.05
N LEU A 92 12.80 -2.33 -7.75
CA LEU A 92 13.33 -2.33 -6.38
C LEU A 92 13.48 -0.94 -5.76
N LEU A 93 13.26 0.12 -6.54
CA LEU A 93 13.30 1.50 -6.05
C LEU A 93 12.10 1.89 -5.17
N GLY A 94 11.17 0.98 -4.93
CA GLY A 94 9.99 1.21 -4.09
C GLY A 94 10.32 1.80 -2.71
N GLY A 95 11.42 1.38 -2.08
CA GLY A 95 11.87 1.95 -0.81
C GLY A 95 12.27 3.43 -0.90
N VAL A 96 12.96 3.81 -1.99
CA VAL A 96 13.35 5.21 -2.24
C VAL A 96 12.10 6.07 -2.49
N ILE A 97 11.17 5.54 -3.27
CA ILE A 97 9.87 6.19 -3.52
C ILE A 97 9.10 6.32 -2.20
N GLY A 98 9.10 5.30 -1.35
CA GLY A 98 8.48 5.33 -0.02
C GLY A 98 9.05 6.46 0.87
N ALA A 99 10.37 6.66 0.86
CA ALA A 99 10.99 7.77 1.58
C ALA A 99 10.54 9.14 1.04
N ALA A 100 10.47 9.30 -0.29
CA ALA A 100 9.97 10.52 -0.92
C ALA A 100 8.49 10.76 -0.60
N ILE A 101 7.66 9.71 -0.59
CA ILE A 101 6.25 9.78 -0.19
C ILE A 101 6.14 10.27 1.25
N THR A 102 6.87 9.67 2.19
CA THR A 102 6.83 10.07 3.60
C THR A 102 7.17 11.55 3.77
N PHE A 103 8.23 12.01 3.12
CA PHE A 103 8.65 13.43 3.14
C PHE A 103 7.56 14.34 2.59
N THR A 104 7.02 14.06 1.41
CA THR A 104 6.02 14.91 0.75
C THR A 104 4.68 14.91 1.48
N VAL A 105 4.25 13.77 2.05
CA VAL A 105 3.05 13.70 2.89
C VAL A 105 3.18 14.58 4.12
N ILE A 106 4.30 14.50 4.85
CA ILE A 106 4.55 15.36 6.01
C ILE A 106 4.45 16.84 5.61
N LYS A 107 5.12 17.23 4.53
CA LYS A 107 5.10 18.61 4.03
C LYS A 107 3.69 19.07 3.65
N SER A 108 2.92 18.21 3.00
CA SER A 108 1.54 18.48 2.63
C SER A 108 0.66 18.69 3.87
N VAL A 109 0.75 17.80 4.85
CA VAL A 109 -0.06 17.87 6.08
C VAL A 109 0.29 19.10 6.92
N VAL A 110 1.57 19.47 6.98
CA VAL A 110 2.00 20.73 7.64
C VAL A 110 1.41 21.96 6.96
N SER A 111 1.32 21.95 5.63
CA SER A 111 0.89 23.13 4.85
C SER A 111 -0.61 23.28 4.72
N LEU A 112 -1.33 22.16 4.53
CA LEU A 112 -2.75 22.15 4.17
C LEU A 112 -3.66 21.57 5.29
N GLY A 113 -3.05 20.96 6.29
CA GLY A 113 -3.76 20.17 7.28
C GLY A 113 -4.09 18.74 6.80
N PRO A 114 -4.46 17.85 7.75
CA PRO A 114 -4.62 16.42 7.46
C PRO A 114 -5.72 16.12 6.44
N SER A 115 -6.87 16.75 6.55
CA SER A 115 -8.03 16.46 5.72
C SER A 115 -7.83 16.84 4.25
N GLN A 116 -7.37 18.06 3.99
CA GLN A 116 -7.14 18.53 2.61
C GLN A 116 -6.00 17.77 1.95
N SER A 117 -4.93 17.49 2.69
CA SER A 117 -3.82 16.68 2.21
C SER A 117 -4.28 15.28 1.81
N ALA A 118 -5.06 14.60 2.65
CA ALA A 118 -5.57 13.29 2.35
C ALA A 118 -6.43 13.26 1.09
N MET A 119 -7.33 14.24 0.92
CA MET A 119 -8.17 14.34 -0.27
C MET A 119 -7.34 14.51 -1.56
N LEU A 120 -6.36 15.40 -1.55
CA LEU A 120 -5.50 15.65 -2.71
C LEU A 120 -4.60 14.45 -3.04
N ILE A 121 -4.05 13.80 -2.03
CA ILE A 121 -3.25 12.59 -2.18
C ILE A 121 -4.08 11.48 -2.84
N VAL A 122 -5.27 11.20 -2.32
CA VAL A 122 -6.16 10.16 -2.88
C VAL A 122 -6.57 10.49 -4.30
N ALA A 123 -6.92 11.76 -4.58
CA ALA A 123 -7.28 12.18 -5.93
C ALA A 123 -6.11 11.97 -6.92
N SER A 124 -4.90 12.38 -6.55
CA SER A 124 -3.72 12.19 -7.40
C SER A 124 -3.36 10.72 -7.60
N GLN A 125 -3.44 9.91 -6.53
CA GLN A 125 -3.23 8.46 -6.62
C GLN A 125 -4.23 7.80 -7.59
N SER A 126 -5.50 8.18 -7.53
CA SER A 126 -6.53 7.63 -8.40
C SER A 126 -6.27 7.96 -9.87
N VAL A 127 -5.89 9.21 -10.16
CA VAL A 127 -5.54 9.64 -11.53
C VAL A 127 -4.32 8.86 -12.05
N VAL A 128 -3.26 8.79 -11.26
CA VAL A 128 -2.02 8.09 -11.66
C VAL A 128 -2.26 6.60 -11.86
N SER A 129 -3.02 5.96 -10.96
CA SER A 129 -3.36 4.54 -11.08
C SER A 129 -4.18 4.27 -12.35
N TYR A 130 -5.15 5.12 -12.65
CA TYR A 130 -5.93 5.03 -13.88
C TYR A 130 -5.06 5.17 -15.14
N LEU A 131 -4.14 6.14 -15.15
CA LEU A 131 -3.21 6.31 -16.27
C LEU A 131 -2.30 5.09 -16.45
N ILE A 132 -1.78 4.54 -15.38
CA ILE A 132 -0.96 3.31 -15.40
C ILE A 132 -1.75 2.16 -16.03
N GLU A 133 -3.01 1.98 -15.63
CA GLU A 133 -3.88 0.94 -16.16
C GLU A 133 -4.20 1.16 -17.65
N VAL A 134 -4.53 2.38 -18.05
CA VAL A 134 -4.84 2.71 -19.45
C VAL A 134 -3.65 2.51 -20.37
N PHE A 135 -2.45 2.86 -19.92
CA PHE A 135 -1.23 2.66 -20.70
C PHE A 135 -0.68 1.23 -20.63
N GLY A 136 -1.29 0.35 -19.83
CA GLY A 136 -0.87 -1.04 -19.71
C GLY A 136 0.57 -1.21 -19.23
N LEU A 137 1.00 -0.37 -18.30
CA LEU A 137 2.39 -0.37 -17.81
C LEU A 137 2.68 -1.53 -16.84
N PHE A 138 1.62 -2.20 -16.35
CA PHE A 138 1.68 -3.37 -15.46
C PHE A 138 0.56 -4.36 -15.76
#